data_aa5a3c8fe152de776df8c985c1ba6638
#
_entry.id   aa5a3c8fe152de776df8c985c1ba6638
#
_cell.length_a   1.000
_cell.length_b   1.000
_cell.length_c   1.000
_cell.angle_alpha   90.00
_cell.angle_beta   90.00
_cell.angle_gamma   90.00
#
_symmetry.space_group_name_H-M   'P 1'
#
loop_
_entity.id
_entity.type
_entity.pdbx_description
1 polymer ?
#
loop_
_entity_poly.entity_id
_entity_poly.type
_entity_poly.pdbx_seq_one_letter_code
_entity_poly.pdbx_strand_id
1 'polypeptide(L)' 'MMRPEYDRLLTPAFRVGIDGQTDPDLLEEELHALRRSLRAAKGTFDRQVLVTKMQYIHDRLAKLAAEEQENDG' A
#
# COMPACT_ATOMS: atom_id res chain seq x y z
N MET A 1 6.61 -12.99 -6.09
CA MET A 1 7.91 -12.47 -5.62
C MET A 1 7.77 -10.99 -5.30
N MET A 2 8.27 -10.57 -4.15
CA MET A 2 8.15 -9.18 -3.72
C MET A 2 9.22 -8.32 -4.42
N ARG A 3 8.85 -7.07 -4.74
CA ARG A 3 9.81 -6.14 -5.34
C ARG A 3 10.88 -5.76 -4.33
N PRO A 4 12.16 -5.59 -4.77
CA PRO A 4 13.23 -5.21 -3.84
C PRO A 4 12.97 -3.91 -3.08
N GLU A 5 12.26 -2.95 -3.68
CA GLU A 5 11.92 -1.68 -3.02
C GLU A 5 11.05 -1.90 -1.79
N TYR A 6 10.20 -2.94 -1.81
CA TYR A 6 9.32 -3.20 -0.68
C TYR A 6 10.12 -3.62 0.55
N ASP A 7 11.14 -4.45 0.38
CA ASP A 7 12.00 -4.86 1.50
C ASP A 7 12.85 -3.70 2.01
N ARG A 8 13.32 -2.83 1.11
CA ARG A 8 14.25 -1.77 1.46
C ARG A 8 13.54 -0.55 2.06
N LEU A 9 12.38 -0.18 1.54
CA LEU A 9 11.73 1.07 1.89
C LEU A 9 10.55 0.91 2.84
N LEU A 10 10.02 -0.30 3.00
CA LEU A 10 8.87 -0.55 3.86
C LEU A 10 9.28 -1.33 5.11
N THR A 11 8.75 -0.91 6.25
CA THR A 11 8.99 -1.65 7.49
C THR A 11 8.17 -2.93 7.51
N PRO A 12 8.63 -3.98 8.22
CA PRO A 12 7.80 -5.18 8.40
C PRO A 12 6.45 -4.88 9.05
N ALA A 13 6.40 -3.94 9.99
CA ALA A 13 5.14 -3.59 10.66
C ALA A 13 4.12 -3.02 9.66
N PHE A 14 4.58 -2.15 8.75
CA PHE A 14 3.69 -1.61 7.72
C PHE A 14 3.15 -2.73 6.82
N ARG A 15 4.04 -3.61 6.36
CA ARG A 15 3.64 -4.70 5.46
C ARG A 15 2.66 -5.65 6.12
N VAL A 16 2.92 -6.03 7.38
CA VAL A 16 2.02 -6.92 8.12
C VAL A 16 0.64 -6.27 8.28
N GLY A 17 0.61 -4.98 8.60
CA GLY A 17 -0.65 -4.26 8.76
C GLY A 17 -1.46 -4.23 7.47
N ILE A 18 -0.81 -3.98 6.33
CA ILE A 18 -1.51 -3.93 5.04
C ILE A 18 -1.93 -5.34 4.61
N ASP A 19 -1.05 -6.33 4.77
CA ASP A 19 -1.35 -7.71 4.37
C ASP A 19 -2.51 -8.29 5.18
N GLY A 20 -2.66 -7.87 6.43
CA GLY A 20 -3.76 -8.33 7.28
C GLY A 20 -5.06 -7.56 7.09
N GLN A 21 -5.02 -6.44 6.37
CA GLN A 21 -6.22 -5.64 6.16
C GLN A 21 -7.07 -6.23 5.04
N THR A 22 -8.33 -6.52 5.34
CA THR A 22 -9.26 -7.10 4.37
C THR A 22 -10.36 -6.13 3.94
N ASP A 23 -10.43 -4.95 4.56
CA ASP A 23 -11.43 -3.94 4.22
C ASP A 23 -10.85 -2.95 3.22
N PRO A 24 -11.32 -2.97 1.96
CA PRO A 24 -10.78 -2.07 0.95
C PRO A 24 -11.02 -0.58 1.27
N ASP A 25 -12.08 -0.27 2.00
CA ASP A 25 -12.35 1.13 2.37
C ASP A 25 -11.27 1.68 3.30
N LEU A 26 -10.79 0.86 4.24
CA LEU A 26 -9.72 1.27 5.14
C LEU A 26 -8.40 1.44 4.40
N LEU A 27 -8.14 0.58 3.41
CA LEU A 27 -6.95 0.72 2.57
C LEU A 27 -7.02 2.00 1.73
N GLU A 28 -8.21 2.35 1.22
CA GLU A 28 -8.40 3.59 0.47
C GLU A 28 -8.18 4.82 1.34
N GLU A 29 -8.65 4.78 2.59
CA GLU A 29 -8.39 5.87 3.54
C GLU A 29 -6.90 6.07 3.77
N GLU A 30 -6.17 4.98 3.90
CA GLU A 30 -4.71 5.04 4.06
C GLU A 30 -4.05 5.66 2.82
N LEU A 31 -4.52 5.31 1.63
CA LEU A 31 -4.01 5.91 0.39
C LEU A 31 -4.23 7.42 0.38
N HIS A 32 -5.41 7.88 0.79
CA HIS A 32 -5.69 9.31 0.85
C HIS A 32 -4.75 10.03 1.81
N ALA A 33 -4.49 9.42 2.97
CA ALA A 33 -3.57 9.99 3.94
C ALA A 33 -2.16 10.08 3.37
N LEU A 34 -1.72 9.03 2.67
CA LEU A 34 -0.40 9.02 2.05
C LEU A 34 -0.27 10.05 0.93
N ARG A 35 -1.33 10.26 0.16
CA ARG A 35 -1.35 11.30 -0.86
C ARG A 35 -1.17 12.70 -0.26
N ARG A 36 -1.87 12.96 0.85
CA ARG A 36 -1.69 14.23 1.55
C ARG A 36 -0.27 14.41 2.04
N SER A 37 0.32 13.36 2.61
CA SER A 37 1.71 13.39 3.05
C SER A 37 2.66 13.62 1.89
N LEU A 38 2.38 13.01 0.73
CA LEU A 38 3.22 13.16 -0.45
C LEU A 38 3.24 14.60 -0.94
N ARG A 39 2.10 15.29 -0.90
CA ARG A 39 2.05 16.70 -1.30
C ARG A 39 2.92 17.57 -0.41
N ALA A 40 3.01 17.24 0.87
CA ALA A 40 3.79 18.00 1.83
C ALA A 40 5.27 17.57 1.88
N ALA A 41 5.60 16.41 1.35
CA ALA A 41 6.95 15.88 1.43
C ALA A 41 7.90 16.66 0.51
N LYS A 42 9.06 17.03 1.04
CA LYS A 42 10.03 17.82 0.29
C LYS A 42 11.30 17.05 -0.08
N GLY A 43 11.64 16.01 0.68
CA GLY A 43 12.82 15.23 0.41
C GLY A 43 12.56 14.13 -0.61
N THR A 44 13.56 13.85 -1.45
CA THR A 44 13.44 12.80 -2.46
C THR A 44 13.21 11.43 -1.82
N PHE A 45 13.94 11.15 -0.74
CA PHE A 45 13.80 9.87 -0.06
C PHE A 45 12.40 9.72 0.56
N ASP A 46 11.92 10.76 1.22
CA ASP A 46 10.58 10.73 1.84
C ASP A 46 9.51 10.48 0.79
N ARG A 47 9.61 11.15 -0.36
CA ARG A 47 8.66 10.96 -1.45
C ARG A 47 8.71 9.54 -1.98
N GLN A 48 9.91 8.98 -2.11
CA GLN A 48 10.08 7.61 -2.59
C GLN A 48 9.45 6.60 -1.65
N VAL A 49 9.61 6.78 -0.35
CA VAL A 49 9.00 5.90 0.65
C VAL A 49 7.47 5.98 0.55
N LEU A 50 6.92 7.18 0.45
CA LEU A 50 5.47 7.38 0.38
C LEU A 50 4.88 6.74 -0.87
N VAL A 51 5.52 6.94 -2.02
CA VAL A 51 5.07 6.34 -3.28
C VAL A 51 5.11 4.82 -3.19
N THR A 52 6.16 4.27 -2.58
CA THR A 52 6.30 2.82 -2.43
C THR A 52 5.21 2.26 -1.52
N LYS A 53 4.88 2.95 -0.43
CA LYS A 53 3.78 2.56 0.44
C LYS A 53 2.45 2.54 -0.32
N MET A 54 2.20 3.58 -1.11
CA MET A 54 0.97 3.66 -1.91
C MET A 54 0.88 2.50 -2.90
N GLN A 55 2.00 2.17 -3.54
CA GLN A 55 2.04 1.07 -4.50
C GLN A 55 1.76 -0.27 -3.83
N TYR A 56 2.29 -0.47 -2.62
CA TYR A 56 2.04 -1.69 -1.85
C TYR A 56 0.54 -1.84 -1.54
N ILE A 57 -0.11 -0.73 -1.17
CA ILE A 57 -1.54 -0.74 -0.88
C ILE A 57 -2.34 -1.02 -2.17
N HIS A 58 -1.96 -0.43 -3.30
CA HIS A 58 -2.62 -0.72 -4.57
C HIS A 58 -2.53 -2.20 -4.94
N ASP A 59 -1.37 -2.82 -4.72
CA ASP A 59 -1.20 -4.24 -4.97
C ASP A 59 -2.14 -5.07 -4.08
N ARG A 60 -2.27 -4.69 -2.82
CA ARG A 60 -3.18 -5.37 -1.89
C ARG A 60 -4.65 -5.23 -2.31
N LEU A 61 -5.03 -4.02 -2.72
CA LEU A 61 -6.39 -3.77 -3.22
C LEU A 61 -6.69 -4.62 -4.44
N ALA A 62 -5.75 -4.71 -5.37
CA ALA A 62 -5.93 -5.53 -6.57
C ALA A 62 -6.09 -7.00 -6.20
N LYS A 63 -5.34 -7.47 -5.22
CA LYS A 63 -5.44 -8.86 -4.76
C LYS A 63 -6.81 -9.13 -4.13
N LEU A 64 -7.29 -8.20 -3.29
CA LEU A 64 -8.61 -8.35 -2.67
C LEU A 64 -9.71 -8.37 -3.73
N ALA A 65 -9.61 -7.53 -4.74
CA ALA A 65 -10.59 -7.50 -5.82
C ALA A 65 -10.59 -8.83 -6.61
N ALA A 66 -9.40 -9.38 -6.85
CA ALA A 66 -9.30 -10.67 -7.56
C ALA A 66 -9.90 -11.81 -6.74
N GLU A 67 -9.66 -11.81 -5.42
CA GLU A 67 -10.23 -12.82 -4.54
C GLU A 67 -11.75 -12.73 -4.50
N GLU A 68 -12.29 -11.53 -4.50
CA GLU A 68 -13.73 -11.31 -4.51
C GLU A 68 -14.35 -11.83 -5.81
N GLN A 69 -13.68 -11.61 -6.94
CA GLN A 69 -14.16 -12.11 -8.23
C GLN A 69 -14.15 -13.63 -8.29
N GLU A 70 -13.14 -14.26 -7.70
CA GLU A 70 -13.07 -15.72 -7.65
C GLU A 70 -14.22 -16.32 -6.84
N ASN A 71 -14.64 -15.62 -5.80
CA ASN A 71 -15.72 -16.11 -4.94
C ASN A 71 -17.09 -15.99 -5.59
N ASP A 72 -17.23 -15.19 -6.62
CA ASP A 72 -18.48 -15.03 -7.36
C ASP A 72 -18.75 -16.14 -8.35
N GLY A 73 -17.75 -16.94 -8.61
CA GLY A 73 -17.88 -18.09 -9.51
C GLY A 73 -18.53 -19.28 -8.84
#